data_38873098d745329a577de61d5831499f
#
_entry.id   38873098d745329a577de61d5831499f
#
_cell.length_a   1.000
_cell.length_b   1.000
_cell.length_c   1.000
_cell.angle_alpha   90.00
_cell.angle_beta   90.00
_cell.angle_gamma   90.00
#
_symmetry.space_group_name_H-M   'P 1'
#
loop_
_entity.id
_entity.type
_entity.pdbx_description
1 polymer ?
#
loop_
_entity_poly.entity_id
_entity_poly.type
_entity_poly.pdbx_seq_one_letter_code
_entity_poly.pdbx_strand_id
1 'polypeptide(L)'
;SGGAGGSTDGGEASGNGSVPRVIVTGFTTDPAEVRAGSNFKLTIHLKNTSKMKVSNMLFDLSAPTEGSDEQTTSPAFLPSSGASSIYLDSIAPNGTADISIELNAKSDLLQKPYNMELSMKYEDPNATQVEGSSSISIPVKQDARFEISDFEISPQSVAVGEEANVMCSLYNLGRIKLYNVKATF
;
A
#
# COMPACT_ATOMS: atom_id res chain seq x y z
N SER A 1 -5.09 76.34 19.27
CA SER A 1 -5.91 75.28 18.67
C SER A 1 -5.05 74.40 17.78
N GLY A 2 -4.70 73.28 18.22
CA GLY A 2 -3.99 72.27 17.44
C GLY A 2 -4.34 70.92 18.01
N GLY A 3 -5.15 70.16 17.26
CA GLY A 3 -5.50 68.79 17.59
C GLY A 3 -4.41 67.87 17.14
N ALA A 4 -3.85 67.09 18.07
CA ALA A 4 -2.98 66.01 17.76
C ALA A 4 -3.83 64.72 17.60
N GLY A 5 -3.91 64.22 16.40
CA GLY A 5 -4.47 62.91 16.09
C GLY A 5 -3.50 61.82 16.51
N GLY A 6 -3.86 61.05 17.51
CA GLY A 6 -3.15 59.82 17.86
C GLY A 6 -3.54 58.69 16.90
N SER A 7 -2.61 58.25 16.09
CA SER A 7 -2.71 57.01 15.35
C SER A 7 -2.43 55.86 16.34
N THR A 8 -3.44 55.10 16.68
CA THR A 8 -3.24 53.80 17.33
C THR A 8 -2.87 52.85 16.23
N ASP A 9 -1.58 52.57 16.10
CA ASP A 9 -1.04 51.48 15.35
C ASP A 9 -1.48 50.16 16.03
N GLY A 10 -2.51 49.56 15.48
CA GLY A 10 -2.94 48.21 15.86
C GLY A 10 -1.94 47.23 15.28
N GLY A 11 -0.92 46.92 16.04
CA GLY A 11 -0.01 45.83 15.76
C GLY A 11 -0.80 44.54 15.66
N GLU A 12 -1.09 44.08 14.46
CA GLU A 12 -1.47 42.70 14.23
C GLU A 12 -0.32 41.83 14.69
N ALA A 13 -0.55 41.19 15.83
CA ALA A 13 0.30 40.09 16.26
C ALA A 13 0.18 38.99 15.19
N SER A 14 1.06 39.05 14.20
CA SER A 14 1.32 37.95 13.30
C SER A 14 1.73 36.75 14.15
N GLY A 15 0.76 35.94 14.51
CA GLY A 15 1.01 34.68 15.18
C GLY A 15 1.82 33.80 14.24
N ASN A 16 3.12 33.71 14.47
CA ASN A 16 4.00 32.70 13.88
C ASN A 16 3.63 31.29 14.36
N GLY A 17 2.36 30.93 14.23
CA GLY A 17 1.88 29.59 14.45
C GLY A 17 2.28 28.72 13.26
N SER A 18 3.30 27.88 13.43
CA SER A 18 3.59 26.82 12.48
C SER A 18 2.36 25.94 12.34
N VAL A 19 1.85 25.77 11.12
CA VAL A 19 0.75 24.84 10.85
C VAL A 19 1.22 23.42 11.18
N PRO A 20 0.48 22.66 12.00
CA PRO A 20 0.83 21.30 12.33
C PRO A 20 0.97 20.44 11.05
N ARG A 21 1.98 19.59 11.02
CA ARG A 21 2.22 18.69 9.91
C ARG A 21 2.51 17.28 10.41
N VAL A 22 1.73 16.33 9.95
CA VAL A 22 1.95 14.89 10.15
C VAL A 22 2.45 14.31 8.86
N ILE A 23 3.53 13.56 8.93
CA ILE A 23 4.13 12.88 7.79
C ILE A 23 4.18 11.38 8.00
N VAL A 24 4.20 10.63 6.90
CA VAL A 24 4.52 9.20 6.89
C VAL A 24 6.03 9.06 6.80
N THR A 25 6.65 8.40 7.77
CA THR A 25 8.09 8.15 7.80
C THR A 25 8.46 6.81 7.18
N GLY A 26 7.51 5.91 7.04
CA GLY A 26 7.67 4.60 6.46
C GLY A 26 6.51 3.70 6.78
N PHE A 27 6.59 2.46 6.34
CA PHE A 27 5.62 1.42 6.65
C PHE A 27 6.29 0.06 6.74
N THR A 28 5.61 -0.88 7.38
CA THR A 28 5.99 -2.29 7.42
C THR A 28 4.77 -3.15 7.10
N THR A 29 5.02 -4.34 6.60
CA THR A 29 3.98 -5.34 6.36
C THR A 29 4.32 -6.63 7.11
N ASP A 30 3.29 -7.32 7.56
CA ASP A 30 3.40 -8.64 8.15
C ASP A 30 2.38 -9.58 7.48
N PRO A 31 2.81 -10.58 6.69
CA PRO A 31 4.21 -10.93 6.38
C PRO A 31 4.98 -9.81 5.65
N ALA A 32 6.31 -9.81 5.77
CA ALA A 32 7.18 -8.82 5.12
C ALA A 32 7.03 -8.80 3.59
N GLU A 33 6.75 -9.95 3.01
CA GLU A 33 6.46 -10.12 1.60
C GLU A 33 4.95 -10.25 1.39
N VAL A 34 4.38 -9.29 0.67
CA VAL A 34 2.95 -9.31 0.33
C VAL A 34 2.74 -10.12 -0.94
N ARG A 35 1.87 -11.14 -0.86
CA ARG A 35 1.55 -12.02 -1.98
C ARG A 35 0.12 -11.81 -2.46
N ALA A 36 -0.09 -11.88 -3.76
CA ALA A 36 -1.43 -11.86 -4.33
C ALA A 36 -2.29 -12.99 -3.74
N GLY A 37 -3.53 -12.67 -3.36
CA GLY A 37 -4.47 -13.61 -2.77
C GLY A 37 -4.29 -13.86 -1.28
N SER A 38 -3.35 -13.19 -0.60
CA SER A 38 -3.10 -13.37 0.83
C SER A 38 -3.49 -12.14 1.66
N ASN A 39 -3.70 -12.38 2.95
CA ASN A 39 -3.90 -11.34 3.94
C ASN A 39 -2.55 -10.85 4.46
N PHE A 40 -2.48 -9.58 4.79
CA PHE A 40 -1.32 -9.00 5.45
C PHE A 40 -1.75 -7.84 6.35
N LYS A 41 -0.96 -7.58 7.36
CA LYS A 41 -1.11 -6.42 8.23
C LYS A 41 -0.20 -5.31 7.73
N LEU A 42 -0.77 -4.15 7.42
CA LEU A 42 -0.04 -2.94 7.09
C LEU A 42 0.09 -2.08 8.34
N THR A 43 1.30 -1.68 8.68
CA THR A 43 1.58 -0.71 9.74
C THR A 43 2.26 0.50 9.13
N ILE A 44 1.66 1.68 9.31
CA ILE A 44 2.17 2.95 8.80
C ILE A 44 2.75 3.74 9.95
N HIS A 45 3.99 4.19 9.82
CA HIS A 45 4.71 4.97 10.82
C HIS A 45 4.51 6.46 10.54
N LEU A 46 4.00 7.17 11.54
CA LEU A 46 3.65 8.58 11.45
C LEU A 46 4.57 9.40 12.36
N LYS A 47 4.80 10.64 11.98
CA LYS A 47 5.49 11.63 12.80
C LYS A 47 4.80 12.98 12.72
N ASN A 48 4.53 13.56 13.88
CA ASN A 48 4.16 14.96 14.01
C ASN A 48 5.44 15.81 14.01
N THR A 49 5.67 16.55 12.93
CA THR A 49 6.88 17.38 12.78
C THR A 49 6.74 18.77 13.40
N SER A 50 5.57 19.08 13.95
CA SER A 50 5.30 20.38 14.57
C SER A 50 5.61 20.38 16.08
N LYS A 51 5.66 21.58 16.63
CA LYS A 51 5.80 21.80 18.08
C LYS A 51 4.45 21.81 18.80
N MET A 52 3.36 21.54 18.08
CA MET A 52 2.00 21.51 18.61
C MET A 52 1.49 20.06 18.59
N LYS A 53 0.73 19.70 19.63
CA LYS A 53 0.00 18.42 19.67
C LYS A 53 -1.06 18.43 18.57
N VAL A 54 -1.22 17.31 17.88
CA VAL A 54 -2.35 17.05 16.99
C VAL A 54 -3.27 16.01 17.61
N SER A 55 -4.56 16.15 17.37
CA SER A 55 -5.58 15.29 17.99
C SER A 55 -6.75 15.03 17.03
N ASN A 56 -7.66 14.17 17.47
CA ASN A 56 -8.87 13.81 16.71
C ASN A 56 -8.53 13.44 15.27
N MET A 57 -7.63 12.49 15.11
CA MET A 57 -7.03 12.14 13.83
C MET A 57 -7.82 11.03 13.14
N LEU A 58 -8.23 11.27 11.90
CA LEU A 58 -8.86 10.31 11.02
C LEU A 58 -7.99 10.07 9.80
N PHE A 59 -7.73 8.81 9.53
CA PHE A 59 -6.97 8.36 8.36
C PHE A 59 -7.87 7.52 7.47
N ASP A 60 -7.89 7.84 6.18
CA ASP A 60 -8.58 7.05 5.16
C ASP A 60 -7.56 6.50 4.17
N LEU A 61 -7.59 5.18 3.98
CA LEU A 61 -6.71 4.46 3.10
C LEU A 61 -7.45 4.07 1.82
N SER A 62 -6.87 4.40 0.67
CA SER A 62 -7.43 4.12 -0.65
C SER A 62 -6.43 3.33 -1.48
N ALA A 63 -6.85 2.19 -1.99
CA ALA A 63 -6.06 1.36 -2.90
C ALA A 63 -6.36 1.71 -4.36
N PRO A 64 -5.38 1.53 -5.28
CA PRO A 64 -5.64 1.64 -6.70
C PRO A 64 -6.59 0.54 -7.15
N THR A 65 -7.38 0.83 -8.17
CA THR A 65 -8.27 -0.15 -8.79
C THR A 65 -7.52 -0.94 -9.86
N GLU A 66 -7.75 -2.24 -9.90
CA GLU A 66 -7.18 -3.16 -10.87
C GLU A 66 -8.26 -4.03 -11.49
N GLY A 67 -8.18 -4.25 -12.80
CA GLY A 67 -9.12 -5.07 -13.55
C GLY A 67 -8.90 -4.91 -15.04
N SER A 68 -9.42 -5.85 -15.83
CA SER A 68 -9.29 -5.87 -17.29
C SER A 68 -10.34 -5.02 -18.01
N ASP A 69 -11.44 -4.69 -17.32
CA ASP A 69 -12.53 -3.86 -17.84
C ASP A 69 -13.23 -3.14 -16.66
N GLU A 70 -14.10 -2.17 -16.99
CA GLU A 70 -14.82 -1.37 -15.98
C GLU A 70 -15.72 -2.20 -15.06
N GLN A 71 -16.21 -3.37 -15.51
CA GLN A 71 -17.11 -4.23 -14.73
C GLN A 71 -16.36 -5.14 -13.77
N THR A 72 -15.09 -5.46 -14.07
CA THR A 72 -14.23 -6.31 -13.24
C THR A 72 -13.23 -5.51 -12.40
N THR A 73 -13.21 -4.19 -12.56
CA THR A 73 -12.33 -3.31 -11.79
C THR A 73 -12.71 -3.30 -10.32
N SER A 74 -11.76 -3.57 -9.47
CA SER A 74 -11.91 -3.54 -8.01
C SER A 74 -10.62 -3.09 -7.34
N PRO A 75 -10.67 -2.62 -6.08
CA PRO A 75 -9.48 -2.22 -5.35
C PRO A 75 -8.47 -3.37 -5.24
N ALA A 76 -7.17 -3.05 -5.42
CA ALA A 76 -6.09 -4.02 -5.31
C ALA A 76 -6.00 -4.65 -3.91
N PHE A 77 -6.30 -3.84 -2.88
CA PHE A 77 -6.34 -4.26 -1.48
C PHE A 77 -7.70 -3.91 -0.87
N LEU A 78 -8.24 -4.83 -0.10
CA LEU A 78 -9.50 -4.63 0.63
C LEU A 78 -9.26 -4.79 2.13
N PRO A 79 -9.79 -3.89 2.97
CA PRO A 79 -9.74 -4.06 4.42
C PRO A 79 -10.49 -5.32 4.85
N SER A 80 -9.84 -6.17 5.64
CA SER A 80 -10.46 -7.39 6.17
C SER A 80 -11.66 -7.10 7.08
N SER A 81 -11.64 -5.94 7.75
CA SER A 81 -12.76 -5.46 8.58
C SER A 81 -13.91 -4.83 7.78
N GLY A 82 -13.71 -4.56 6.48
CA GLY A 82 -14.66 -3.82 5.64
C GLY A 82 -14.60 -2.31 5.79
N ALA A 83 -13.73 -1.77 6.65
CA ALA A 83 -13.56 -0.33 6.87
C ALA A 83 -12.12 0.10 6.58
N SER A 84 -11.96 1.13 5.77
CA SER A 84 -10.66 1.71 5.39
C SER A 84 -10.22 2.88 6.25
N SER A 85 -11.06 3.31 7.19
CA SER A 85 -10.79 4.44 8.09
C SER A 85 -10.15 3.96 9.38
N ILE A 86 -9.16 4.70 9.86
CA ILE A 86 -8.45 4.43 11.11
C ILE A 86 -8.48 5.71 11.94
N TYR A 87 -8.86 5.60 13.21
CA TYR A 87 -8.83 6.69 14.18
C TYR A 87 -7.61 6.60 15.06
N LEU A 88 -7.00 7.75 15.35
CA LEU A 88 -5.94 7.91 16.33
C LEU A 88 -6.24 9.13 17.19
N ASP A 89 -6.14 8.99 18.52
CA ASP A 89 -6.49 10.04 19.46
C ASP A 89 -5.59 11.27 19.32
N SER A 90 -4.28 11.08 19.33
CA SER A 90 -3.34 12.21 19.27
C SER A 90 -1.91 11.76 18.97
N ILE A 91 -1.10 12.72 18.52
CA ILE A 91 0.37 12.60 18.48
C ILE A 91 0.97 13.84 19.17
N ALA A 92 1.84 13.60 20.14
CA ALA A 92 2.55 14.67 20.85
C ALA A 92 3.44 15.51 19.91
N PRO A 93 3.82 16.73 20.30
CA PRO A 93 4.79 17.52 19.54
C PRO A 93 6.07 16.74 19.27
N ASN A 94 6.52 16.72 18.02
CA ASN A 94 7.68 15.94 17.54
C ASN A 94 7.57 14.43 17.82
N GLY A 95 6.41 13.94 18.23
CA GLY A 95 6.14 12.55 18.55
C GLY A 95 5.90 11.70 17.32
N THR A 96 5.91 10.40 17.55
CA THR A 96 5.62 9.37 16.53
C THR A 96 4.43 8.53 16.99
N ALA A 97 3.74 7.94 16.03
CA ALA A 97 2.70 6.96 16.27
C ALA A 97 2.60 6.00 15.09
N ASP A 98 2.02 4.83 15.35
CA ASP A 98 1.77 3.83 14.32
C ASP A 98 0.26 3.63 14.18
N ILE A 99 -0.19 3.46 12.94
CA ILE A 99 -1.53 2.99 12.61
C ILE A 99 -1.42 1.69 11.85
N SER A 100 -2.36 0.79 12.08
CA SER A 100 -2.35 -0.55 11.46
C SER A 100 -3.72 -0.91 10.91
N ILE A 101 -3.70 -1.65 9.82
CA ILE A 101 -4.89 -2.19 9.17
C ILE A 101 -4.56 -3.54 8.56
N GLU A 102 -5.52 -4.48 8.64
CA GLU A 102 -5.42 -5.75 7.93
C GLU A 102 -6.08 -5.64 6.56
N LEU A 103 -5.34 -6.06 5.55
CA LEU A 103 -5.72 -5.99 4.15
C LEU A 103 -5.64 -7.36 3.50
N ASN A 104 -6.54 -7.60 2.56
CA ASN A 104 -6.46 -8.72 1.63
C ASN A 104 -5.97 -8.23 0.28
N ALA A 105 -4.91 -8.83 -0.24
CA ALA A 105 -4.44 -8.59 -1.60
C ALA A 105 -5.26 -9.41 -2.58
N LYS A 106 -5.80 -8.76 -3.61
CA LYS A 106 -6.56 -9.42 -4.68
C LYS A 106 -5.73 -10.53 -5.33
N SER A 107 -6.35 -11.67 -5.63
CA SER A 107 -5.64 -12.87 -6.09
C SER A 107 -5.05 -12.76 -7.50
N ASP A 108 -5.58 -11.87 -8.32
CA ASP A 108 -5.16 -11.68 -9.70
C ASP A 108 -4.21 -10.48 -9.92
N LEU A 109 -3.66 -9.91 -8.83
CA LEU A 109 -2.69 -8.83 -8.91
C LEU A 109 -1.44 -9.25 -9.67
N LEU A 110 -0.96 -8.37 -10.52
CA LEU A 110 0.34 -8.55 -11.17
C LEU A 110 1.48 -8.34 -10.16
N GLN A 111 2.62 -8.95 -10.43
CA GLN A 111 3.83 -8.72 -9.62
C GLN A 111 4.42 -7.36 -9.95
N LYS A 112 4.01 -6.35 -9.19
CA LYS A 112 4.47 -4.96 -9.30
C LYS A 112 4.19 -4.21 -8.01
N PRO A 113 4.75 -3.00 -7.81
CA PRO A 113 4.34 -2.11 -6.74
C PRO A 113 2.94 -1.52 -6.99
N TYR A 114 2.17 -1.37 -5.91
CA TYR A 114 0.85 -0.72 -5.90
C TYR A 114 0.88 0.48 -4.97
N ASN A 115 0.48 1.65 -5.50
CA ASN A 115 0.44 2.89 -4.74
C ASN A 115 -0.88 3.01 -4.00
N MET A 116 -0.80 3.13 -2.67
CA MET A 116 -1.93 3.44 -1.82
C MET A 116 -1.89 4.90 -1.40
N GLU A 117 -3.05 5.53 -1.38
CA GLU A 117 -3.23 6.90 -0.89
C GLU A 117 -3.71 6.88 0.56
N LEU A 118 -3.07 7.67 1.40
CA LEU A 118 -3.48 7.90 2.77
C LEU A 118 -3.89 9.36 2.92
N SER A 119 -5.18 9.62 3.14
CA SER A 119 -5.67 10.94 3.50
C SER A 119 -5.78 11.06 5.02
N MET A 120 -5.45 12.23 5.53
CA MET A 120 -5.37 12.53 6.95
C MET A 120 -6.17 13.78 7.27
N LYS A 121 -6.98 13.71 8.32
CA LYS A 121 -7.66 14.86 8.92
C LYS A 121 -7.38 14.87 10.42
N TYR A 122 -6.96 15.99 10.93
CA TYR A 122 -6.66 16.13 12.35
C TYR A 122 -6.87 17.58 12.79
N GLU A 123 -6.84 17.80 14.08
CA GLU A 123 -7.05 19.10 14.68
C GLU A 123 -5.80 19.59 15.41
N ASP A 124 -5.58 20.89 15.33
CA ASP A 124 -4.61 21.60 16.16
C ASP A 124 -5.16 21.85 17.59
N PRO A 125 -4.39 22.40 18.53
CA PRO A 125 -4.88 22.71 19.89
C PRO A 125 -6.02 23.70 19.94
N ASN A 126 -6.26 24.46 18.88
CA ASN A 126 -7.38 25.42 18.77
C ASN A 126 -8.61 24.80 18.09
N ALA A 127 -8.64 23.48 17.91
CA ALA A 127 -9.68 22.77 17.17
C ALA A 127 -9.82 23.18 15.70
N THR A 128 -8.76 23.73 15.12
CA THR A 128 -8.71 24.02 13.68
C THR A 128 -8.37 22.74 12.94
N GLN A 129 -9.21 22.37 11.97
CA GLN A 129 -8.99 21.19 11.16
C GLN A 129 -7.85 21.41 10.17
N VAL A 130 -6.95 20.43 10.12
CA VAL A 130 -5.85 20.35 9.16
C VAL A 130 -6.02 19.10 8.34
N GLU A 131 -5.77 19.19 7.05
CA GLU A 131 -5.82 18.06 6.10
C GLU A 131 -4.43 17.81 5.52
N GLY A 132 -4.14 16.54 5.27
CA GLY A 132 -2.92 16.11 4.61
C GLY A 132 -3.14 14.84 3.83
N SER A 133 -2.20 14.50 2.99
CA SER A 133 -2.18 13.25 2.26
C SER A 133 -0.76 12.75 2.05
N SER A 134 -0.63 11.45 1.91
CA SER A 134 0.63 10.78 1.60
C SER A 134 0.33 9.53 0.80
N SER A 135 1.32 9.04 0.07
CA SER A 135 1.21 7.77 -0.64
C SER A 135 2.30 6.80 -0.17
N ILE A 136 1.98 5.53 -0.21
CA ILE A 136 2.91 4.43 0.05
C ILE A 136 2.84 3.45 -1.10
N SER A 137 3.98 2.83 -1.43
CA SER A 137 4.07 1.87 -2.52
C SER A 137 4.36 0.49 -1.94
N ILE A 138 3.41 -0.44 -2.12
CA ILE A 138 3.49 -1.79 -1.59
C ILE A 138 3.82 -2.75 -2.73
N PRO A 139 5.02 -3.37 -2.74
CA PRO A 139 5.35 -4.38 -3.72
C PRO A 139 4.57 -5.67 -3.45
N VAL A 140 3.97 -6.22 -4.50
CA VAL A 140 3.24 -7.49 -4.45
C VAL A 140 3.98 -8.52 -5.27
N LYS A 141 4.09 -9.73 -4.73
CA LYS A 141 4.61 -10.89 -5.43
C LYS A 141 3.51 -11.86 -5.79
N GLN A 142 3.72 -12.58 -6.87
CA GLN A 142 2.89 -13.71 -7.26
C GLN A 142 3.70 -15.01 -7.20
N ASP A 143 3.03 -16.08 -6.82
CA ASP A 143 3.62 -17.40 -6.91
C ASP A 143 3.65 -17.87 -8.37
N ALA A 144 4.74 -18.53 -8.74
CA ALA A 144 4.82 -19.23 -10.01
C ALA A 144 3.83 -20.39 -10.01
N ARG A 145 2.95 -20.42 -11.00
CA ARG A 145 2.02 -21.51 -11.21
C ARG A 145 2.29 -22.13 -12.58
N PHE A 146 2.60 -23.39 -12.56
CA PHE A 146 2.81 -24.14 -13.81
C PHE A 146 2.27 -25.55 -13.67
N GLU A 147 1.95 -26.14 -14.80
CA GLU A 147 1.52 -27.52 -14.92
C GLU A 147 2.34 -28.17 -16.02
N ILE A 148 2.69 -29.42 -15.81
CA ILE A 148 3.38 -30.24 -16.82
C ILE A 148 2.38 -31.29 -17.28
N SER A 149 2.23 -31.43 -18.62
CA SER A 149 1.42 -32.50 -19.18
C SER A 149 2.03 -33.86 -18.90
N ASP A 150 1.24 -34.90 -19.07
CA ASP A 150 1.76 -36.27 -19.11
C ASP A 150 2.85 -36.40 -20.16
N PHE A 151 3.79 -37.28 -19.90
CA PHE A 151 4.85 -37.59 -20.87
C PHE A 151 4.31 -38.45 -21.99
N GLU A 152 4.52 -37.99 -23.20
CA GLU A 152 4.24 -38.79 -24.40
C GLU A 152 5.55 -39.39 -24.91
N ILE A 153 5.54 -40.69 -25.14
CA ILE A 153 6.69 -41.45 -25.63
C ILE A 153 6.34 -41.99 -27.00
N SER A 154 7.18 -41.70 -27.99
CA SER A 154 6.99 -42.20 -29.37
C SER A 154 8.29 -42.79 -29.93
N PRO A 155 8.29 -44.06 -30.31
CA PRO A 155 7.20 -45.05 -30.19
C PRO A 155 6.96 -45.48 -28.75
N GLN A 156 5.78 -46.02 -28.45
CA GLN A 156 5.37 -46.40 -27.09
C GLN A 156 6.20 -47.52 -26.46
N SER A 157 6.90 -48.28 -27.31
CA SER A 157 7.86 -49.30 -26.89
C SER A 157 9.08 -49.24 -27.79
N VAL A 158 10.25 -49.32 -27.21
CA VAL A 158 11.56 -49.32 -27.90
C VAL A 158 12.36 -50.54 -27.48
N ALA A 159 13.08 -51.13 -28.41
CA ALA A 159 14.05 -52.15 -28.10
C ALA A 159 15.34 -51.54 -27.56
N VAL A 160 16.13 -52.37 -26.88
CA VAL A 160 17.42 -51.93 -26.35
C VAL A 160 18.34 -51.46 -27.47
N GLY A 161 18.83 -50.19 -27.36
CA GLY A 161 19.68 -49.57 -28.36
C GLY A 161 18.95 -48.75 -29.42
N GLU A 162 17.60 -48.66 -29.35
CA GLU A 162 16.82 -47.79 -30.23
C GLU A 162 16.50 -46.46 -29.53
N GLU A 163 16.23 -45.42 -30.30
CA GLU A 163 15.90 -44.09 -29.82
C GLU A 163 14.38 -43.92 -29.68
N ALA A 164 13.98 -43.23 -28.64
CA ALA A 164 12.60 -42.80 -28.44
C ALA A 164 12.55 -41.28 -28.16
N ASN A 165 11.49 -40.63 -28.64
CA ASN A 165 11.22 -39.25 -28.32
C ASN A 165 10.28 -39.18 -27.10
N VAL A 166 10.68 -38.40 -26.13
CA VAL A 166 9.86 -38.08 -24.95
C VAL A 166 9.45 -36.62 -25.07
N MET A 167 8.16 -36.37 -25.04
CA MET A 167 7.59 -35.03 -25.10
C MET A 167 6.70 -34.76 -23.91
N CYS A 168 6.76 -33.54 -23.41
CA CYS A 168 5.80 -33.00 -22.45
C CYS A 168 5.60 -31.52 -22.75
N SER A 169 4.48 -30.97 -22.28
CA SER A 169 4.18 -29.54 -22.38
C SER A 169 4.21 -28.91 -21.00
N LEU A 170 4.83 -27.75 -20.92
CA LEU A 170 4.82 -26.91 -19.73
C LEU A 170 3.85 -25.75 -19.93
N TYR A 171 2.83 -25.69 -19.08
CA TYR A 171 1.83 -24.63 -19.09
C TYR A 171 2.10 -23.65 -17.97
N ASN A 172 2.27 -22.36 -18.33
CA ASN A 172 2.33 -21.28 -17.35
C ASN A 172 0.91 -20.86 -16.97
N LEU A 173 0.44 -21.28 -15.81
CA LEU A 173 -0.89 -20.94 -15.28
C LEU A 173 -0.85 -19.68 -14.40
N GLY A 174 0.34 -19.12 -14.14
CA GLY A 174 0.54 -17.91 -13.36
C GLY A 174 0.54 -16.65 -14.23
N ARG A 175 0.67 -15.50 -13.58
CA ARG A 175 0.76 -14.19 -14.24
C ARG A 175 2.17 -13.63 -14.28
N ILE A 176 3.16 -14.40 -13.84
CA ILE A 176 4.58 -14.06 -13.96
C ILE A 176 5.20 -14.73 -15.17
N LYS A 177 6.20 -14.10 -15.74
CA LYS A 177 7.01 -14.72 -16.80
C LYS A 177 7.98 -15.72 -16.17
N LEU A 178 8.05 -16.92 -16.73
CA LEU A 178 9.01 -17.93 -16.33
C LEU A 178 10.27 -17.78 -17.20
N TYR A 179 11.42 -17.73 -16.58
CA TYR A 179 12.71 -17.61 -17.25
C TYR A 179 13.60 -18.80 -16.88
N ASN A 180 14.45 -19.20 -17.81
CA ASN A 180 15.48 -20.23 -17.60
C ASN A 180 14.91 -21.54 -17.04
N VAL A 181 13.76 -21.95 -17.54
CA VAL A 181 13.15 -23.23 -17.16
C VAL A 181 14.04 -24.36 -17.66
N LYS A 182 14.47 -25.22 -16.75
CA LYS A 182 15.31 -26.38 -17.06
C LYS A 182 14.59 -27.66 -16.62
N ALA A 183 14.45 -28.60 -17.52
CA ALA A 183 14.04 -29.97 -17.20
C ALA A 183 15.29 -30.86 -17.10
N THR A 184 15.30 -31.71 -16.10
CA THR A 184 16.37 -32.71 -15.90
C THR A 184 15.71 -34.08 -15.76
N PHE A 185 16.19 -35.06 -16.54
CA PHE A 185 15.69 -36.43 -16.57
C PHE A 185 16.73 -37.36 -15.95
#